data_fd75a3f8a43f538365bbfb3763f5e652
#
_entry.id   fd75a3f8a43f538365bbfb3763f5e652
#
_cell.length_a   1.000
_cell.length_b   1.000
_cell.length_c   1.000
_cell.angle_alpha   90.00
_cell.angle_beta   90.00
_cell.angle_gamma   90.00
#
_symmetry.space_group_name_H-M   'P 1'
#
loop_
_entity.id
_entity.type
_entity.pdbx_description
1 polymer ?
#
loop_
_entity_poly.entity_id
_entity_poly.type
_entity_poly.pdbx_seq_one_letter_code
_entity_poly.pdbx_strand_id
1 'polypeptide(L)'
;TVTTPDNQPVKNAQVDFKLYNYAEFYTVASKTTNDQGKASLSAGKGDMLVWATDGERFGYGKLSFAKDAAITIILDKQAGEVSTLALDIVPPAEHVNPVTVTPEQRAENTRRMAMEDSIRNAYTATFINAGQADDIAGELGLPSAPLTKLLIASRGNHDQILGFLRHTPKAQRVQALQLLQVISDKDLRDTPEAVLKDHLQHTPVSENPLFDAYILNPRIANEMLTAYKDFFQKAISPGLAEKIKENPSFWTQWCIKNISIRDELNPQHIPMMPQGVWNSRIADQHSRAIFYVAVLRS
;
A
#
# COMPACT_ATOMS: atom_id res chain seq x y z
N THR A 1 -14.69 -24.86 11.22
CA THR A 1 -14.17 -25.21 12.55
C THR A 1 -12.85 -25.95 12.39
N VAL A 2 -11.86 -25.66 13.26
CA VAL A 2 -10.57 -26.36 13.30
C VAL A 2 -10.47 -27.11 14.63
N THR A 3 -10.14 -28.39 14.57
CA THR A 3 -10.02 -29.25 15.74
C THR A 3 -8.75 -30.09 15.73
N THR A 4 -8.36 -30.58 16.91
CA THR A 4 -7.41 -31.69 17.04
C THR A 4 -8.07 -33.02 16.66
N PRO A 5 -7.30 -34.12 16.49
CA PRO A 5 -7.88 -35.46 16.32
C PRO A 5 -8.84 -35.89 17.45
N ASP A 6 -8.63 -35.37 18.67
CA ASP A 6 -9.49 -35.63 19.85
C ASP A 6 -10.67 -34.66 19.92
N ASN A 7 -11.03 -34.01 18.81
CA ASN A 7 -12.16 -33.07 18.69
C ASN A 7 -12.06 -31.82 19.60
N GLN A 8 -10.88 -31.45 20.08
CA GLN A 8 -10.72 -30.22 20.84
C GLN A 8 -10.59 -29.03 19.89
N PRO A 9 -11.24 -27.89 20.14
CA PRO A 9 -11.13 -26.72 19.29
C PRO A 9 -9.71 -26.13 19.36
N VAL A 10 -9.15 -25.78 18.19
CA VAL A 10 -7.83 -25.15 18.11
C VAL A 10 -8.01 -23.64 17.98
N LYS A 11 -7.61 -22.91 19.01
CA LYS A 11 -7.57 -21.46 19.05
C LYS A 11 -6.33 -20.93 18.31
N ASN A 12 -6.46 -19.76 17.66
CA ASN A 12 -5.38 -19.07 16.94
C ASN A 12 -4.76 -19.88 15.79
N ALA A 13 -5.44 -20.91 15.30
CA ALA A 13 -5.01 -21.59 14.08
C ALA A 13 -5.16 -20.66 12.87
N GLN A 14 -4.18 -20.61 12.00
CA GLN A 14 -4.29 -19.95 10.70
C GLN A 14 -5.18 -20.80 9.80
N VAL A 15 -6.12 -20.16 9.11
CA VAL A 15 -7.03 -20.79 8.15
C VAL A 15 -6.95 -20.06 6.84
N ASP A 16 -6.41 -20.72 5.82
CA ASP A 16 -6.28 -20.20 4.47
C ASP A 16 -7.39 -20.76 3.59
N PHE A 17 -8.16 -19.87 2.98
CA PHE A 17 -9.12 -20.19 1.94
C PHE A 17 -8.46 -20.04 0.58
N LYS A 18 -8.42 -21.11 -0.21
CA LYS A 18 -7.65 -21.18 -1.44
C LYS A 18 -8.52 -21.52 -2.64
N LEU A 19 -8.37 -20.77 -3.72
CA LEU A 19 -8.95 -21.05 -5.02
C LEU A 19 -7.97 -21.84 -5.90
N TYR A 20 -8.51 -22.81 -6.62
CA TYR A 20 -7.75 -23.50 -7.67
C TYR A 20 -7.78 -22.66 -8.95
N ASN A 21 -6.61 -22.26 -9.43
CA ASN A 21 -6.44 -21.51 -10.67
C ASN A 21 -5.06 -21.77 -11.26
N TYR A 22 -4.94 -21.87 -12.60
CA TYR A 22 -3.68 -22.15 -13.29
C TYR A 22 -2.88 -23.34 -12.71
N ALA A 23 -3.57 -24.43 -12.40
CA ALA A 23 -3.01 -25.65 -11.80
C ALA A 23 -2.39 -25.48 -10.39
N GLU A 24 -2.71 -24.40 -9.68
CA GLU A 24 -2.23 -24.14 -8.33
C GLU A 24 -3.39 -23.68 -7.40
N PHE A 25 -3.15 -23.79 -6.09
CA PHE A 25 -4.06 -23.27 -5.07
C PHE A 25 -3.57 -21.92 -4.53
N TYR A 26 -4.26 -20.84 -4.89
CA TYR A 26 -3.96 -19.48 -4.43
C TYR A 26 -4.77 -19.12 -3.19
N THR A 27 -4.11 -18.66 -2.14
CA THR A 27 -4.77 -18.14 -0.94
C THR A 27 -5.43 -16.82 -1.28
N VAL A 28 -6.76 -16.76 -1.14
CA VAL A 28 -7.57 -15.56 -1.36
C VAL A 28 -7.98 -14.88 -0.06
N ALA A 29 -7.99 -15.61 1.05
CA ALA A 29 -8.23 -15.06 2.38
C ALA A 29 -7.53 -15.90 3.43
N SER A 30 -6.93 -15.25 4.42
CA SER A 30 -6.39 -15.86 5.64
C SER A 30 -7.16 -15.34 6.83
N LYS A 31 -7.54 -16.24 7.73
CA LYS A 31 -8.28 -15.97 8.98
C LYS A 31 -7.59 -16.67 10.12
N THR A 32 -7.88 -16.21 11.34
CA THR A 32 -7.44 -16.87 12.57
C THR A 32 -8.66 -17.39 13.33
N THR A 33 -8.56 -18.58 13.88
CA THR A 33 -9.66 -19.17 14.66
C THR A 33 -9.81 -18.49 16.03
N ASN A 34 -11.06 -18.37 16.47
CA ASN A 34 -11.39 -17.88 17.81
C ASN A 34 -11.23 -18.98 18.89
N ASP A 35 -11.64 -18.68 20.12
CA ASP A 35 -11.58 -19.62 21.26
C ASP A 35 -12.36 -20.92 21.06
N GLN A 36 -13.31 -20.92 20.14
CA GLN A 36 -14.11 -22.10 19.78
C GLN A 36 -13.57 -22.82 18.53
N GLY A 37 -12.35 -22.49 18.09
CA GLY A 37 -11.76 -23.05 16.88
C GLY A 37 -12.47 -22.65 15.58
N LYS A 38 -13.21 -21.53 15.56
CA LYS A 38 -14.02 -21.12 14.41
C LYS A 38 -13.38 -19.96 13.65
N ALA A 39 -13.39 -20.05 12.33
CA ALA A 39 -13.16 -18.96 11.39
C ALA A 39 -14.29 -18.90 10.37
N SER A 40 -14.59 -17.75 9.80
CA SER A 40 -15.67 -17.58 8.83
C SER A 40 -15.24 -16.72 7.64
N LEU A 41 -15.80 -17.04 6.48
CA LEU A 41 -15.62 -16.30 5.23
C LEU A 41 -16.95 -16.20 4.51
N SER A 42 -17.30 -15.03 3.99
CA SER A 42 -18.36 -14.86 3.00
C SER A 42 -17.71 -14.81 1.61
N ALA A 43 -18.16 -15.67 0.71
CA ALA A 43 -17.65 -15.78 -0.64
C ALA A 43 -18.77 -16.09 -1.64
N GLY A 44 -18.47 -15.98 -2.94
CA GLY A 44 -19.34 -16.44 -4.01
C GLY A 44 -19.49 -17.97 -4.01
N LYS A 45 -20.51 -18.46 -4.70
CA LYS A 45 -20.75 -19.90 -4.88
C LYS A 45 -19.60 -20.52 -5.66
N GLY A 46 -19.06 -21.62 -5.17
CA GLY A 46 -17.95 -22.36 -5.75
C GLY A 46 -17.25 -23.18 -4.69
N ASP A 47 -16.32 -24.01 -5.12
CA ASP A 47 -15.54 -24.84 -4.22
C ASP A 47 -14.20 -24.17 -3.89
N MET A 48 -13.79 -24.29 -2.64
CA MET A 48 -12.47 -23.87 -2.17
C MET A 48 -11.77 -24.99 -1.42
N LEU A 49 -10.44 -25.03 -1.48
CA LEU A 49 -9.62 -25.74 -0.52
C LEU A 49 -9.48 -24.87 0.73
N VAL A 50 -9.81 -25.42 1.89
CA VAL A 50 -9.54 -24.80 3.18
C VAL A 50 -8.36 -25.52 3.82
N TRP A 51 -7.30 -24.79 4.08
CA TRP A 51 -6.08 -25.26 4.75
C TRP A 51 -6.00 -24.62 6.12
N ALA A 52 -5.75 -25.42 7.15
CA ALA A 52 -5.57 -24.90 8.51
C ALA A 52 -4.28 -25.41 9.14
N THR A 53 -3.63 -24.59 9.96
CA THR A 53 -2.43 -24.96 10.70
C THR A 53 -2.33 -24.22 12.04
N ASP A 54 -1.73 -24.88 13.03
CA ASP A 54 -1.30 -24.27 14.31
C ASP A 54 0.22 -24.00 14.34
N GLY A 55 0.93 -24.25 13.22
CA GLY A 55 2.37 -24.11 13.08
C GLY A 55 3.12 -25.45 13.23
N GLU A 56 2.60 -26.39 14.01
CA GLU A 56 3.18 -27.73 14.21
C GLU A 56 2.42 -28.79 13.39
N ARG A 57 1.13 -28.62 13.27
CA ARG A 57 0.23 -29.53 12.57
C ARG A 57 -0.58 -28.79 11.53
N PHE A 58 -1.06 -29.54 10.53
CA PHE A 58 -1.96 -29.00 9.53
C PHE A 58 -3.07 -30.00 9.20
N GLY A 59 -4.11 -29.48 8.57
CA GLY A 59 -5.18 -30.24 7.97
C GLY A 59 -5.81 -29.43 6.85
N TYR A 60 -6.57 -30.09 5.99
CA TYR A 60 -7.24 -29.44 4.89
C TYR A 60 -8.50 -30.18 4.46
N GLY A 61 -9.38 -29.48 3.75
CA GLY A 61 -10.60 -30.06 3.22
C GLY A 61 -11.24 -29.16 2.17
N LYS A 62 -12.14 -29.74 1.38
CA LYS A 62 -12.93 -28.99 0.41
C LYS A 62 -14.16 -28.40 1.09
N LEU A 63 -14.43 -27.11 0.83
CA LEU A 63 -15.65 -26.42 1.19
C LEU A 63 -16.38 -25.99 -0.07
N SER A 64 -17.63 -26.43 -0.23
CA SER A 64 -18.50 -25.97 -1.32
C SER A 64 -19.48 -24.92 -0.81
N PHE A 65 -19.23 -23.65 -1.13
CA PHE A 65 -20.10 -22.54 -0.71
C PHE A 65 -21.54 -22.62 -1.27
N ALA A 66 -21.76 -23.47 -2.26
CA ALA A 66 -23.10 -23.72 -2.80
C ALA A 66 -23.89 -24.75 -1.97
N LYS A 67 -23.20 -25.61 -1.20
CA LYS A 67 -23.80 -26.78 -0.56
C LYS A 67 -23.59 -26.82 0.96
N ASP A 68 -22.42 -26.33 1.41
CA ASP A 68 -21.97 -26.49 2.78
C ASP A 68 -22.12 -25.19 3.56
N ALA A 69 -22.77 -25.22 4.72
CA ALA A 69 -22.79 -24.09 5.64
C ALA A 69 -21.53 -24.03 6.50
N ALA A 70 -20.87 -25.16 6.73
CA ALA A 70 -19.65 -25.27 7.51
C ALA A 70 -18.92 -26.59 7.21
N ILE A 71 -17.61 -26.59 7.45
CA ILE A 71 -16.80 -27.82 7.49
C ILE A 71 -15.95 -27.85 8.76
N THR A 72 -15.47 -29.05 9.11
CA THR A 72 -14.48 -29.23 10.17
C THR A 72 -13.17 -29.69 9.57
N ILE A 73 -12.10 -28.98 9.88
CA ILE A 73 -10.73 -29.33 9.51
C ILE A 73 -10.05 -29.90 10.76
N ILE A 74 -9.54 -31.12 10.64
CA ILE A 74 -8.80 -31.79 11.72
C ILE A 74 -7.32 -31.61 11.44
N LEU A 75 -6.55 -31.12 12.41
CA LEU A 75 -5.09 -31.00 12.32
C LEU A 75 -4.45 -32.36 12.62
N ASP A 76 -4.48 -33.26 11.67
CA ASP A 76 -4.05 -34.65 11.79
C ASP A 76 -2.69 -34.96 11.14
N LYS A 77 -2.06 -33.96 10.49
CA LYS A 77 -0.78 -34.09 9.79
C LYS A 77 0.28 -33.22 10.44
N GLN A 78 1.53 -33.67 10.40
CA GLN A 78 2.67 -32.89 10.91
C GLN A 78 3.20 -31.89 9.88
N ALA A 79 3.67 -30.75 10.35
CA ALA A 79 4.32 -29.76 9.46
C ALA A 79 5.47 -30.40 8.68
N GLY A 80 5.46 -30.18 7.36
CA GLY A 80 6.44 -30.79 6.43
C GLY A 80 6.08 -32.20 5.95
N GLU A 81 5.01 -32.80 6.43
CA GLU A 81 4.51 -34.08 5.90
C GLU A 81 3.96 -33.89 4.49
N VAL A 82 4.34 -34.80 3.59
CA VAL A 82 3.80 -34.84 2.21
C VAL A 82 2.49 -35.60 2.23
N SER A 83 1.45 -34.96 1.75
CA SER A 83 0.11 -35.54 1.70
C SER A 83 -0.49 -35.41 0.30
N THR A 84 -1.17 -36.42 -0.16
CA THR A 84 -1.83 -36.45 -1.48
C THR A 84 -3.32 -36.64 -1.30
N LEU A 85 -4.11 -35.80 -1.95
CA LEU A 85 -5.57 -35.90 -1.96
C LEU A 85 -6.08 -35.64 -3.38
N ALA A 86 -6.99 -36.48 -3.85
CA ALA A 86 -7.75 -36.21 -5.06
C ALA A 86 -8.93 -35.29 -4.70
N LEU A 87 -8.98 -34.11 -5.30
CA LEU A 87 -10.05 -33.13 -5.11
C LEU A 87 -10.76 -32.90 -6.44
N ASP A 88 -12.09 -33.01 -6.42
CA ASP A 88 -12.95 -32.51 -7.47
C ASP A 88 -13.39 -31.08 -7.11
N ILE A 89 -12.81 -30.09 -7.77
CA ILE A 89 -13.10 -28.68 -7.57
C ILE A 89 -14.11 -28.25 -8.63
N VAL A 90 -15.32 -27.97 -8.21
CA VAL A 90 -16.41 -27.56 -9.10
C VAL A 90 -16.54 -26.03 -9.09
N PRO A 91 -16.36 -25.36 -10.25
CA PRO A 91 -16.62 -23.95 -10.37
C PRO A 91 -18.11 -23.64 -10.18
N PRO A 92 -18.49 -22.42 -9.79
CA PRO A 92 -19.90 -22.03 -9.78
C PRO A 92 -20.50 -22.20 -11.17
N ALA A 93 -21.75 -22.65 -11.22
CA ALA A 93 -22.46 -22.73 -12.50
C ALA A 93 -22.54 -21.35 -13.15
N GLU A 94 -22.27 -21.28 -14.44
CA GLU A 94 -22.46 -20.05 -15.19
C GLU A 94 -23.93 -19.63 -15.13
N HIS A 95 -24.16 -18.42 -14.68
CA HIS A 95 -25.48 -17.82 -14.66
C HIS A 95 -25.52 -16.70 -15.70
N VAL A 96 -25.92 -17.07 -16.90
CA VAL A 96 -26.14 -16.10 -17.97
C VAL A 96 -27.52 -15.48 -17.77
N ASN A 97 -27.57 -14.27 -17.26
CA ASN A 97 -28.77 -13.44 -17.37
C ASN A 97 -28.81 -12.87 -18.81
N PRO A 98 -29.72 -13.32 -19.66
CA PRO A 98 -29.87 -12.71 -20.98
C PRO A 98 -30.33 -11.28 -20.78
N VAL A 99 -29.42 -10.33 -20.99
CA VAL A 99 -29.76 -8.91 -20.95
C VAL A 99 -30.18 -8.50 -22.38
N THR A 100 -31.45 -8.25 -22.55
CA THR A 100 -31.94 -7.63 -23.79
C THR A 100 -31.67 -6.13 -23.71
N VAL A 101 -30.72 -5.66 -24.50
CA VAL A 101 -30.40 -4.23 -24.62
C VAL A 101 -31.14 -3.67 -25.83
N THR A 102 -32.00 -2.68 -25.58
CA THR A 102 -32.72 -2.01 -26.66
C THR A 102 -31.78 -1.14 -27.51
N PRO A 103 -32.15 -0.83 -28.77
CA PRO A 103 -31.37 0.09 -29.60
C PRO A 103 -31.15 1.46 -28.92
N GLU A 104 -32.15 1.97 -28.21
CA GLU A 104 -32.09 3.25 -27.49
C GLU A 104 -31.08 3.20 -26.35
N GLN A 105 -31.09 2.12 -25.56
CA GLN A 105 -30.08 1.91 -24.49
C GLN A 105 -28.67 1.82 -25.08
N ARG A 106 -28.51 1.17 -26.22
CA ARG A 106 -27.20 1.06 -26.89
C ARG A 106 -26.74 2.42 -27.41
N ALA A 107 -27.62 3.19 -28.00
CA ALA A 107 -27.34 4.56 -28.47
C ALA A 107 -26.97 5.48 -27.31
N GLU A 108 -27.69 5.40 -26.18
CA GLU A 108 -27.37 6.16 -24.97
C GLU A 108 -25.99 5.77 -24.37
N ASN A 109 -25.65 4.49 -24.33
CA ASN A 109 -24.35 4.05 -23.91
C ASN A 109 -23.20 4.59 -24.79
N THR A 110 -23.40 4.55 -26.11
CA THR A 110 -22.47 5.13 -27.10
C THR A 110 -22.28 6.64 -26.87
N ARG A 111 -23.36 7.37 -26.61
CA ARG A 111 -23.30 8.80 -26.27
C ARG A 111 -22.52 9.06 -24.97
N ARG A 112 -22.75 8.25 -23.93
CA ARG A 112 -22.01 8.37 -22.67
C ARG A 112 -20.52 8.09 -22.83
N MET A 113 -20.16 7.06 -23.59
CA MET A 113 -18.76 6.76 -23.90
C MET A 113 -18.08 7.92 -24.63
N ALA A 114 -18.75 8.50 -25.64
CA ALA A 114 -18.23 9.67 -26.36
C ALA A 114 -18.05 10.89 -25.43
N MET A 115 -18.97 11.10 -24.48
CA MET A 115 -18.85 12.15 -23.47
C MET A 115 -17.66 11.90 -22.52
N GLU A 116 -17.48 10.67 -22.06
CA GLU A 116 -16.34 10.29 -21.21
C GLU A 116 -15.01 10.50 -21.95
N ASP A 117 -14.93 10.13 -23.23
CA ASP A 117 -13.74 10.36 -24.04
C ASP A 117 -13.47 11.86 -24.24
N SER A 118 -14.52 12.67 -24.43
CA SER A 118 -14.39 14.14 -24.50
C SER A 118 -13.80 14.73 -23.22
N ILE A 119 -14.29 14.31 -22.05
CA ILE A 119 -13.78 14.75 -20.74
C ILE A 119 -12.33 14.31 -20.57
N ARG A 120 -12.01 13.07 -20.90
CA ARG A 120 -10.64 12.53 -20.81
C ARG A 120 -9.68 13.28 -21.72
N ASN A 121 -10.09 13.53 -22.97
CA ASN A 121 -9.28 14.26 -23.94
C ASN A 121 -9.05 15.72 -23.51
N ALA A 122 -10.08 16.39 -22.99
CA ALA A 122 -9.95 17.74 -22.43
C ALA A 122 -8.95 17.78 -21.27
N TYR A 123 -8.98 16.78 -20.37
CA TYR A 123 -8.03 16.67 -19.27
C TYR A 123 -6.61 16.39 -19.77
N THR A 124 -6.42 15.44 -20.68
CA THR A 124 -5.08 15.14 -21.20
C THR A 124 -4.48 16.28 -22.04
N ALA A 125 -5.32 17.11 -22.66
CA ALA A 125 -4.87 18.31 -23.38
C ALA A 125 -4.25 19.37 -22.46
N THR A 126 -4.46 19.30 -21.15
CA THR A 126 -3.79 20.17 -20.15
C THR A 126 -2.37 19.76 -19.84
N PHE A 127 -1.94 18.54 -20.22
CA PHE A 127 -0.62 18.02 -19.86
C PHE A 127 0.48 18.78 -20.62
N ILE A 128 1.61 18.96 -19.95
CA ILE A 128 2.77 19.63 -20.53
C ILE A 128 3.37 18.77 -21.64
N ASN A 129 3.59 19.37 -22.80
CA ASN A 129 4.31 18.76 -23.90
C ASN A 129 5.82 19.12 -23.87
N ALA A 130 6.60 18.48 -24.73
CA ALA A 130 8.06 18.66 -24.76
C ALA A 130 8.49 20.10 -25.03
N GLY A 131 7.81 20.81 -25.96
CA GLY A 131 8.16 22.20 -26.26
C GLY A 131 7.92 23.14 -25.08
N GLN A 132 6.75 23.00 -24.42
CA GLN A 132 6.47 23.76 -23.20
C GLN A 132 7.46 23.46 -22.07
N ALA A 133 7.88 22.20 -21.94
CA ALA A 133 8.83 21.79 -20.92
C ALA A 133 10.23 22.39 -21.17
N ASP A 134 10.67 22.52 -22.43
CA ASP A 134 11.93 23.16 -22.81
C ASP A 134 11.90 24.66 -22.48
N ASP A 135 10.82 25.35 -22.77
CA ASP A 135 10.65 26.76 -22.41
C ASP A 135 10.73 26.98 -20.91
N ILE A 136 10.06 26.11 -20.12
CA ILE A 136 10.08 26.13 -18.66
C ILE A 136 11.49 25.84 -18.11
N ALA A 137 12.23 24.94 -18.73
CA ALA A 137 13.61 24.67 -18.35
C ALA A 137 14.51 25.91 -18.51
N GLY A 138 14.34 26.63 -19.60
CA GLY A 138 14.99 27.92 -19.82
C GLY A 138 14.61 28.99 -18.79
N GLU A 139 13.31 29.12 -18.48
CA GLU A 139 12.78 30.01 -17.42
C GLU A 139 13.41 29.73 -16.05
N LEU A 140 13.47 28.46 -15.66
CA LEU A 140 13.96 28.05 -14.36
C LEU A 140 15.49 27.98 -14.25
N GLY A 141 16.20 28.00 -15.38
CA GLY A 141 17.65 27.79 -15.44
C GLY A 141 18.06 26.38 -15.03
N LEU A 142 17.26 25.39 -15.40
CA LEU A 142 17.47 23.97 -15.10
C LEU A 142 17.81 23.18 -16.39
N PRO A 143 18.50 22.03 -16.29
CA PRO A 143 18.77 21.18 -17.44
C PRO A 143 17.49 20.71 -18.12
N SER A 144 17.35 20.96 -19.44
CA SER A 144 16.12 20.68 -20.17
C SER A 144 15.75 19.18 -20.16
N ALA A 145 16.65 18.28 -20.56
CA ALA A 145 16.33 16.87 -20.75
C ALA A 145 15.75 16.18 -19.49
N PRO A 146 16.34 16.28 -18.29
CA PRO A 146 15.74 15.70 -17.09
C PRO A 146 14.41 16.39 -16.71
N LEU A 147 14.32 17.71 -16.81
CA LEU A 147 13.10 18.44 -16.45
C LEU A 147 11.94 18.09 -17.39
N THR A 148 12.19 18.03 -18.69
CA THR A 148 11.20 17.61 -19.70
C THR A 148 10.64 16.23 -19.40
N LYS A 149 11.51 15.26 -19.08
CA LYS A 149 11.07 13.91 -18.69
C LYS A 149 10.15 13.93 -17.48
N LEU A 150 10.49 14.70 -16.45
CA LEU A 150 9.71 14.80 -15.21
C LEU A 150 8.35 15.49 -15.42
N LEU A 151 8.31 16.60 -16.15
CA LEU A 151 7.09 17.33 -16.41
C LEU A 151 6.11 16.53 -17.27
N ILE A 152 6.58 15.79 -18.26
CA ILE A 152 5.74 14.86 -19.04
C ILE A 152 5.23 13.71 -18.13
N ALA A 153 6.08 13.14 -17.29
CA ALA A 153 5.71 12.05 -16.38
C ALA A 153 4.72 12.50 -15.30
N SER A 154 4.74 13.78 -14.88
CA SER A 154 3.82 14.33 -13.87
C SER A 154 2.37 14.43 -14.35
N ARG A 155 2.12 14.40 -15.66
CA ARG A 155 0.77 14.46 -16.26
C ARG A 155 -0.05 15.64 -15.69
N GLY A 156 -1.25 15.37 -15.15
CA GLY A 156 -2.12 16.37 -14.57
C GLY A 156 -1.64 17.01 -13.25
N ASN A 157 -0.58 16.49 -12.63
CA ASN A 157 0.01 17.06 -11.42
C ASN A 157 1.09 18.13 -11.72
N HIS A 158 1.29 18.48 -12.99
CA HIS A 158 2.34 19.40 -13.41
C HIS A 158 2.31 20.76 -12.69
N ASP A 159 1.13 21.26 -12.33
CA ASP A 159 1.01 22.52 -11.59
C ASP A 159 1.65 22.46 -10.21
N GLN A 160 1.50 21.34 -9.49
CA GLN A 160 2.14 21.12 -8.18
C GLN A 160 3.66 21.02 -8.33
N ILE A 161 4.12 20.30 -9.34
CA ILE A 161 5.55 20.17 -9.64
C ILE A 161 6.17 21.51 -10.05
N LEU A 162 5.50 22.27 -10.90
CA LEU A 162 5.94 23.61 -11.31
C LEU A 162 5.89 24.60 -10.15
N GLY A 163 4.83 24.58 -9.33
CA GLY A 163 4.74 25.39 -8.12
C GLY A 163 5.91 25.13 -7.19
N PHE A 164 6.23 23.87 -6.96
CA PHE A 164 7.39 23.47 -6.15
C PHE A 164 8.71 24.05 -6.70
N LEU A 165 8.98 23.89 -8.00
CA LEU A 165 10.22 24.40 -8.61
C LEU A 165 10.30 25.92 -8.64
N ARG A 166 9.20 26.61 -8.96
CA ARG A 166 9.13 28.08 -9.04
C ARG A 166 9.27 28.74 -7.68
N HIS A 167 8.65 28.17 -6.66
CA HIS A 167 8.71 28.68 -5.29
C HIS A 167 9.98 28.26 -4.54
N THR A 168 10.76 27.31 -5.09
CA THR A 168 12.06 26.96 -4.52
C THR A 168 13.09 28.04 -4.84
N PRO A 169 13.85 28.54 -3.84
CA PRO A 169 14.93 29.49 -4.06
C PRO A 169 15.91 29.02 -5.14
N LYS A 170 16.37 29.93 -5.99
CA LYS A 170 17.24 29.59 -7.13
C LYS A 170 18.44 28.73 -6.75
N ALA A 171 19.07 29.00 -5.61
CA ALA A 171 20.21 28.24 -5.10
C ALA A 171 19.89 26.76 -4.76
N GLN A 172 18.62 26.43 -4.51
CA GLN A 172 18.17 25.09 -4.15
C GLN A 172 17.47 24.35 -5.29
N ARG A 173 17.26 24.98 -6.45
CA ARG A 173 16.52 24.36 -7.57
C ARG A 173 17.17 23.09 -8.11
N VAL A 174 18.49 23.01 -8.07
CA VAL A 174 19.21 21.78 -8.48
C VAL A 174 18.87 20.63 -7.54
N GLN A 175 18.85 20.86 -6.23
CA GLN A 175 18.45 19.88 -5.25
C GLN A 175 16.95 19.52 -5.37
N ALA A 176 16.10 20.49 -5.66
CA ALA A 176 14.69 20.25 -5.96
C ALA A 176 14.51 19.35 -7.18
N LEU A 177 15.29 19.57 -8.24
CA LEU A 177 15.29 18.70 -9.42
C LEU A 177 15.77 17.28 -9.07
N GLN A 178 16.83 17.15 -8.26
CA GLN A 178 17.29 15.83 -7.76
C GLN A 178 16.20 15.11 -6.98
N LEU A 179 15.48 15.80 -6.09
CA LEU A 179 14.34 15.22 -5.37
C LEU A 179 13.28 14.68 -6.33
N LEU A 180 12.91 15.44 -7.36
CA LEU A 180 11.95 14.99 -8.37
C LEU A 180 12.47 13.81 -9.22
N GLN A 181 13.77 13.66 -9.38
CA GLN A 181 14.37 12.54 -10.12
C GLN A 181 14.37 11.22 -9.33
N VAL A 182 14.33 11.28 -7.99
CA VAL A 182 14.37 10.09 -7.12
C VAL A 182 12.98 9.60 -6.67
N ILE A 183 11.94 10.43 -6.82
CA ILE A 183 10.57 9.99 -6.54
C ILE A 183 10.02 9.13 -7.69
N SER A 184 9.02 8.30 -7.37
CA SER A 184 8.39 7.43 -8.37
C SER A 184 7.50 8.23 -9.33
N ASP A 185 7.20 7.66 -10.49
CA ASP A 185 6.21 8.20 -11.43
C ASP A 185 4.83 8.41 -10.78
N LYS A 186 4.47 7.54 -9.85
CA LYS A 186 3.24 7.71 -9.08
C LYS A 186 3.30 8.98 -8.23
N ASP A 187 4.40 9.19 -7.52
CA ASP A 187 4.57 10.36 -6.66
C ASP A 187 4.66 11.66 -7.46
N LEU A 188 5.26 11.63 -8.65
CA LEU A 188 5.20 12.77 -9.58
C LEU A 188 3.76 13.14 -9.97
N ARG A 189 2.85 12.17 -10.05
CA ARG A 189 1.47 12.36 -10.51
C ARG A 189 0.49 12.79 -9.44
N ASP A 190 0.84 12.68 -8.16
CA ASP A 190 -0.12 12.92 -7.08
C ASP A 190 0.43 13.63 -5.83
N THR A 191 1.74 13.89 -5.75
CA THR A 191 2.31 14.56 -4.58
C THR A 191 2.05 16.08 -4.64
N PRO A 192 1.43 16.66 -3.60
CA PRO A 192 1.24 18.11 -3.51
C PRO A 192 2.56 18.87 -3.33
N GLU A 193 2.63 20.09 -3.83
CA GLU A 193 3.76 21.00 -3.65
C GLU A 193 4.18 21.13 -2.18
N ALA A 194 3.23 21.25 -1.27
CA ALA A 194 3.49 21.41 0.16
C ALA A 194 4.31 20.25 0.77
N VAL A 195 4.07 19.02 0.31
CA VAL A 195 4.83 17.84 0.76
C VAL A 195 6.26 17.88 0.24
N LEU A 196 6.44 18.21 -1.03
CA LEU A 196 7.78 18.34 -1.64
C LEU A 196 8.60 19.47 -0.97
N LYS A 197 7.95 20.59 -0.68
CA LYS A 197 8.56 21.72 0.03
C LYS A 197 8.99 21.35 1.45
N ASP A 198 8.08 20.75 2.23
CA ASP A 198 8.39 20.30 3.58
C ASP A 198 9.61 19.39 3.58
N HIS A 199 9.62 18.42 2.67
CA HIS A 199 10.70 17.47 2.60
C HIS A 199 12.03 18.12 2.19
N LEU A 200 12.05 18.96 1.14
CA LEU A 200 13.25 19.63 0.69
C LEU A 200 13.83 20.56 1.76
N GLN A 201 13.00 21.38 2.40
CA GLN A 201 13.41 22.38 3.40
C GLN A 201 14.02 21.75 4.65
N HIS A 202 13.58 20.55 5.01
CA HIS A 202 14.03 19.84 6.22
C HIS A 202 14.98 18.66 5.91
N THR A 203 15.56 18.63 4.69
CA THR A 203 16.55 17.61 4.31
C THR A 203 17.88 18.30 4.04
N PRO A 204 18.88 18.19 4.95
CA PRO A 204 20.20 18.76 4.72
C PRO A 204 20.90 18.04 3.57
N VAL A 205 21.71 18.77 2.81
CA VAL A 205 22.52 18.19 1.73
C VAL A 205 23.57 17.25 2.31
N SER A 206 23.80 16.12 1.64
CA SER A 206 24.79 15.13 2.03
C SER A 206 25.46 14.51 0.80
N GLU A 207 26.74 14.18 0.92
CA GLU A 207 27.50 13.47 -0.12
C GLU A 207 27.44 11.93 0.05
N ASN A 208 26.64 11.45 1.01
CA ASN A 208 26.47 10.02 1.22
C ASN A 208 25.84 9.37 -0.02
N PRO A 209 26.40 8.29 -0.60
CA PRO A 209 25.86 7.64 -1.80
C PRO A 209 24.44 7.09 -1.63
N LEU A 210 23.99 6.89 -0.41
CA LEU A 210 22.62 6.45 -0.10
C LEU A 210 21.64 7.64 0.09
N PHE A 211 22.15 8.88 0.01
CA PHE A 211 21.37 10.08 0.32
C PHE A 211 20.16 10.22 -0.60
N ASP A 212 20.34 10.14 -1.89
CA ASP A 212 19.27 10.36 -2.87
C ASP A 212 18.13 9.34 -2.69
N ALA A 213 18.48 8.06 -2.61
CA ALA A 213 17.49 7.00 -2.56
C ALA A 213 16.75 6.93 -1.22
N TYR A 214 17.43 7.21 -0.10
CA TYR A 214 16.88 6.91 1.23
C TYR A 214 16.65 8.14 2.12
N ILE A 215 17.21 9.29 1.78
CA ILE A 215 17.05 10.52 2.56
C ILE A 215 16.35 11.62 1.77
N LEU A 216 16.76 11.86 0.53
CA LEU A 216 16.17 12.85 -0.35
C LEU A 216 14.81 12.39 -0.88
N ASN A 217 14.63 11.09 -1.17
CA ASN A 217 13.33 10.53 -1.52
C ASN A 217 12.39 10.60 -0.31
N PRO A 218 11.24 11.30 -0.37
CA PRO A 218 10.31 11.43 0.75
C PRO A 218 9.66 10.11 1.17
N ARG A 219 9.50 9.16 0.25
CA ARG A 219 8.84 7.88 0.49
C ARG A 219 9.70 6.93 1.31
N ILE A 220 9.09 6.27 2.29
CA ILE A 220 9.75 5.28 3.16
C ILE A 220 9.45 3.87 2.64
N ALA A 221 8.17 3.56 2.43
CA ALA A 221 7.70 2.29 1.91
C ALA A 221 6.57 2.51 0.89
N ASN A 222 5.32 2.30 1.29
CA ASN A 222 4.12 2.45 0.45
C ASN A 222 3.03 3.30 1.12
N GLU A 223 3.39 4.11 2.11
CA GLU A 223 2.51 5.04 2.80
C GLU A 223 2.03 6.19 1.90
N MET A 224 0.94 6.85 2.29
CA MET A 224 0.56 8.12 1.70
C MET A 224 1.57 9.19 2.14
N LEU A 225 2.14 9.91 1.16
CA LEU A 225 3.07 10.99 1.45
C LEU A 225 2.37 12.18 2.11
N THR A 226 2.98 12.67 3.17
CA THR A 226 2.52 13.83 3.96
C THR A 226 3.69 14.71 4.33
N ALA A 227 3.44 15.97 4.66
CA ALA A 227 4.43 16.90 5.21
C ALA A 227 4.74 16.53 6.68
N TYR A 228 5.54 15.49 6.88
CA TYR A 228 5.80 14.95 8.22
C TYR A 228 7.03 15.53 8.91
N LYS A 229 7.98 16.10 8.17
CA LYS A 229 9.25 16.56 8.76
C LYS A 229 9.05 17.78 9.67
N ASP A 230 8.43 18.84 9.16
CA ASP A 230 8.08 20.01 9.99
C ASP A 230 7.23 19.62 11.20
N PHE A 231 6.28 18.70 10.98
CA PHE A 231 5.45 18.20 12.06
C PHE A 231 6.29 17.56 13.18
N PHE A 232 7.20 16.65 12.87
CA PHE A 232 8.02 15.97 13.88
C PHE A 232 9.07 16.88 14.50
N GLN A 233 9.65 17.81 13.75
CA GLN A 233 10.54 18.83 14.31
C GLN A 233 9.86 19.68 15.38
N LYS A 234 8.55 19.91 15.26
CA LYS A 234 7.75 20.63 16.26
C LYS A 234 7.20 19.73 17.37
N ALA A 235 6.81 18.50 17.03
CA ALA A 235 6.17 17.58 17.99
C ALA A 235 7.17 16.90 18.93
N ILE A 236 8.41 16.72 18.50
CA ILE A 236 9.46 16.08 19.31
C ILE A 236 10.17 17.15 20.13
N SER A 237 10.14 16.99 21.45
CA SER A 237 10.83 17.94 22.34
C SER A 237 12.36 17.91 22.13
N PRO A 238 13.08 19.03 22.31
CA PRO A 238 14.53 19.09 22.15
C PRO A 238 15.27 18.01 22.92
N GLY A 239 14.91 17.76 24.17
CA GLY A 239 15.55 16.72 25.00
C GLY A 239 15.27 15.30 24.52
N LEU A 240 14.16 15.04 23.83
CA LEU A 240 13.91 13.76 23.17
C LEU A 240 14.74 13.64 21.88
N ALA A 241 14.81 14.71 21.09
CA ALA A 241 15.61 14.76 19.87
C ALA A 241 17.12 14.51 20.16
N GLU A 242 17.67 15.12 21.22
CA GLU A 242 19.06 14.88 21.61
C GLU A 242 19.32 13.42 21.98
N LYS A 243 18.45 12.81 22.80
CA LYS A 243 18.58 11.39 23.15
C LYS A 243 18.55 10.46 21.93
N ILE A 244 17.73 10.80 20.91
CA ILE A 244 17.67 10.04 19.67
C ILE A 244 18.98 10.19 18.88
N LYS A 245 19.53 11.41 18.80
CA LYS A 245 20.81 11.69 18.12
C LYS A 245 21.99 11.00 18.77
N GLU A 246 22.07 11.05 20.10
CA GLU A 246 23.13 10.41 20.86
C GLU A 246 23.07 8.88 20.77
N ASN A 247 21.88 8.31 20.80
CA ASN A 247 21.66 6.88 20.75
C ASN A 247 20.40 6.51 19.96
N PRO A 248 20.51 6.22 18.65
CA PRO A 248 19.35 5.81 17.84
C PRO A 248 18.60 4.59 18.38
N SER A 249 19.26 3.70 19.12
CA SER A 249 18.61 2.55 19.76
C SER A 249 17.62 2.97 20.85
N PHE A 250 17.79 4.14 21.44
CA PHE A 250 16.82 4.73 22.36
C PHE A 250 15.45 4.93 21.67
N TRP A 251 15.45 5.37 20.40
CA TRP A 251 14.21 5.57 19.65
C TRP A 251 13.48 4.24 19.42
N THR A 252 14.20 3.17 19.18
CA THR A 252 13.60 1.83 19.08
C THR A 252 12.85 1.46 20.35
N GLN A 253 13.49 1.62 21.52
CA GLN A 253 12.88 1.32 22.82
C GLN A 253 11.69 2.24 23.12
N TRP A 254 11.81 3.52 22.75
CA TRP A 254 10.71 4.46 22.88
C TRP A 254 9.50 4.05 22.04
N CYS A 255 9.71 3.65 20.79
CA CYS A 255 8.62 3.18 19.91
C CYS A 255 7.96 1.91 20.47
N ILE A 256 8.75 0.94 20.95
CA ILE A 256 8.20 -0.29 21.55
C ILE A 256 7.33 0.03 22.77
N LYS A 257 7.77 0.98 23.60
CA LYS A 257 7.06 1.35 24.84
C LYS A 257 5.82 2.18 24.59
N ASN A 258 5.83 3.07 23.58
CA ASN A 258 4.82 4.13 23.42
C ASN A 258 3.88 3.92 22.24
N ILE A 259 4.14 2.97 21.35
CA ILE A 259 3.28 2.64 20.20
C ILE A 259 2.78 1.21 20.36
N SER A 260 1.49 1.08 20.62
CA SER A 260 0.82 -0.23 20.76
C SER A 260 0.59 -0.86 19.39
N ILE A 261 0.99 -2.11 19.22
CA ILE A 261 0.67 -2.88 18.01
C ILE A 261 -0.75 -3.41 18.13
N ARG A 262 -1.57 -3.10 17.13
CA ARG A 262 -2.98 -3.48 17.04
C ARG A 262 -3.32 -3.86 15.60
N ASP A 263 -2.73 -4.96 15.11
CA ASP A 263 -2.91 -5.44 13.73
C ASP A 263 -4.39 -5.71 13.42
N GLU A 264 -5.17 -6.12 14.42
CA GLU A 264 -6.61 -6.37 14.30
C GLU A 264 -7.44 -5.11 13.94
N LEU A 265 -6.92 -3.91 14.19
CA LEU A 265 -7.57 -2.65 13.81
C LEU A 265 -7.28 -2.23 12.36
N ASN A 266 -6.32 -2.88 11.71
CA ASN A 266 -5.94 -2.63 10.31
C ASN A 266 -5.95 -3.92 9.47
N PRO A 267 -7.13 -4.57 9.33
CA PRO A 267 -7.24 -5.88 8.67
C PRO A 267 -6.91 -5.84 7.16
N GLN A 268 -6.88 -4.67 6.54
CA GLN A 268 -6.48 -4.46 5.14
C GLN A 268 -4.99 -4.13 5.01
N HIS A 269 -4.25 -4.04 6.10
CA HIS A 269 -2.83 -3.69 6.12
C HIS A 269 -2.50 -2.39 5.36
N ILE A 270 -3.37 -1.39 5.46
CA ILE A 270 -3.17 -0.06 4.84
C ILE A 270 -2.13 0.70 5.66
N PRO A 271 -1.01 1.16 5.07
CA PRO A 271 0.01 1.90 5.81
C PRO A 271 -0.55 3.19 6.41
N MET A 272 -0.38 3.35 7.71
CA MET A 272 -0.78 4.56 8.41
C MET A 272 0.22 5.69 8.16
N MET A 273 -0.27 6.92 8.06
CA MET A 273 0.58 8.12 8.01
C MET A 273 1.36 8.27 9.33
N PRO A 274 2.65 8.64 9.28
CA PRO A 274 3.48 8.79 10.49
C PRO A 274 2.86 9.70 11.57
N GLN A 275 2.24 10.82 11.18
CA GLN A 275 1.55 11.72 12.11
C GLN A 275 0.34 11.03 12.78
N GLY A 276 -0.35 10.17 12.04
CA GLY A 276 -1.47 9.37 12.59
C GLY A 276 -1.01 8.43 13.68
N VAL A 277 0.12 7.73 13.47
CA VAL A 277 0.74 6.86 14.48
C VAL A 277 1.18 7.66 15.71
N TRP A 278 1.79 8.83 15.51
CA TRP A 278 2.16 9.72 16.63
C TRP A 278 0.98 10.13 17.47
N ASN A 279 -0.11 10.55 16.85
CA ASN A 279 -1.28 11.07 17.53
C ASN A 279 -2.10 9.96 18.23
N SER A 280 -2.27 8.80 17.59
CA SER A 280 -3.07 7.71 18.12
C SER A 280 -2.32 6.80 19.10
N ARG A 281 -0.99 6.76 19.03
CA ARG A 281 -0.13 5.79 19.74
C ARG A 281 -0.46 4.32 19.41
N ILE A 282 -1.11 4.10 18.27
CA ILE A 282 -1.50 2.78 17.78
C ILE A 282 -0.98 2.63 16.35
N ALA A 283 -0.50 1.45 16.00
CA ALA A 283 -0.11 1.08 14.65
C ALA A 283 -0.20 -0.44 14.45
N ASP A 284 -0.25 -0.90 13.21
CA ASP A 284 0.21 -2.23 12.86
C ASP A 284 1.77 -2.26 12.83
N GLN A 285 2.34 -3.44 12.70
CA GLN A 285 3.79 -3.60 12.73
C GLN A 285 4.48 -2.86 11.58
N HIS A 286 3.90 -2.87 10.38
CA HIS A 286 4.45 -2.19 9.20
C HIS A 286 4.39 -0.65 9.35
N SER A 287 3.25 -0.12 9.75
CA SER A 287 3.06 1.32 10.00
C SER A 287 3.96 1.86 11.11
N ARG A 288 4.23 1.04 12.16
CA ARG A 288 5.20 1.42 13.21
C ARG A 288 6.62 1.54 12.64
N ALA A 289 7.00 0.66 11.71
CA ALA A 289 8.32 0.75 11.05
C ALA A 289 8.44 2.02 10.19
N ILE A 290 7.40 2.37 9.43
CA ILE A 290 7.34 3.61 8.64
C ILE A 290 7.45 4.83 9.58
N PHE A 291 6.68 4.88 10.65
CA PHE A 291 6.74 5.93 11.65
C PHE A 291 8.14 6.07 12.28
N TYR A 292 8.76 4.95 12.64
CA TYR A 292 10.11 4.92 13.18
C TYR A 292 11.11 5.62 12.26
N VAL A 293 11.10 5.27 10.97
CA VAL A 293 11.98 5.86 9.96
C VAL A 293 11.64 7.34 9.71
N ALA A 294 10.36 7.69 9.65
CA ALA A 294 9.92 9.08 9.43
C ALA A 294 10.50 10.03 10.48
N VAL A 295 10.46 9.64 11.75
CA VAL A 295 11.03 10.45 12.84
C VAL A 295 12.55 10.57 12.74
N LEU A 296 13.24 9.47 12.43
CA LEU A 296 14.72 9.51 12.27
C LEU A 296 15.17 10.36 11.08
N ARG A 297 14.32 10.56 10.09
CA ARG A 297 14.59 11.38 8.90
C ARG A 297 14.17 12.85 9.07
N SER A 298 13.51 13.21 10.18
CA SER A 298 13.04 14.57 10.49
C SER A 298 14.01 15.33 11.35
#